data_9f6bd9496a4c4200c0eb9b9e3c513d32
#
_entry.id   9f6bd9496a4c4200c0eb9b9e3c513d32
#
_cell.length_a   1.000
_cell.length_b   1.000
_cell.length_c   1.000
_cell.angle_alpha   90.00
_cell.angle_beta   90.00
_cell.angle_gamma   90.00
#
_symmetry.space_group_name_H-M   'P 1'
#
loop_
_entity.id
_entity.type
_entity.pdbx_description
1 polymer ?
#
loop_
_entity_poly.entity_id
_entity_poly.type
_entity_poly.pdbx_seq_one_letter_code
_entity_poly.pdbx_strand_id
1 'polypeptide(L)'
;MELVPNGVMRTVPKKVRQSVSLPAKVASQVRTMAKSRRLSATRMLVELIENGIEAEQRKQREFFDLAGRFRNETDPESAKRLGDQLGRFVFGG
;
A
#
# COMPACT_ATOMS: atom_id res chain seq x y z
N MET A 1 14.58 6.80 19.45
CA MET A 1 13.99 6.97 19.78
C MET A 1 13.41 6.95 20.55
N GLU A 2 13.45 7.14 20.89
CA GLU A 2 12.97 7.03 21.66
C GLU A 2 11.82 7.09 21.63
N LEU A 3 11.53 6.70 21.41
CA LEU A 3 10.46 6.83 21.43
C LEU A 3 9.88 7.06 22.43
N VAL A 4 10.00 7.41 23.01
CA VAL A 4 9.59 7.64 23.90
C VAL A 4 8.90 7.41 24.57
N PRO A 5 8.96 7.35 25.19
CA PRO A 5 8.37 7.09 25.84
C PRO A 5 7.59 7.62 26.49
N ASN A 6 7.75 7.78 26.77
CA ASN A 6 7.15 8.24 27.18
C ASN A 6 6.43 9.02 27.36
N GLY A 7 6.26 9.28 27.30
CA GLY A 7 5.67 9.94 27.22
C GLY A 7 5.45 10.71 26.74
N VAL A 8 6.03 10.77 26.51
CA VAL A 8 5.93 11.39 25.95
C VAL A 8 5.34 11.59 25.17
N MET A 9 5.08 11.43 25.03
CA MET A 9 4.71 11.64 24.32
C MET A 9 4.27 12.24 23.80
N ARG A 10 4.34 12.42 23.74
CA ARG A 10 4.12 13.06 23.35
C ARG A 10 4.16 13.84 22.46
N THR A 11 4.73 13.86 21.92
CA THR A 11 4.99 14.94 20.98
C THR A 11 5.45 14.42 19.65
N VAL A 12 4.64 13.53 19.09
CA VAL A 12 4.83 13.12 17.71
C VAL A 12 4.27 14.23 16.82
N PRO A 13 5.06 14.82 15.95
CA PRO A 13 4.54 15.86 15.05
C PRO A 13 3.51 15.28 14.12
N LYS A 14 2.50 16.09 13.80
CA LYS A 14 1.43 15.64 12.89
C LYS A 14 1.97 15.43 11.48
N LYS A 15 3.01 16.16 11.11
CA LYS A 15 3.60 16.07 9.79
C LYS A 15 5.09 15.93 9.90
N VAL A 16 5.64 15.10 9.06
CA VAL A 16 7.08 14.93 8.94
C VAL A 16 7.47 15.41 7.56
N ARG A 17 8.47 16.30 7.52
CA ARG A 17 8.94 16.80 6.25
C ARG A 17 9.90 15.79 5.62
N GLN A 18 9.59 15.40 4.40
CA GLN A 18 10.44 14.50 3.63
C GLN A 18 10.55 15.02 2.21
N SER A 19 11.73 14.87 1.63
CA SER A 19 11.97 15.22 0.24
C SER A 19 12.03 13.94 -0.57
N VAL A 20 11.33 13.92 -1.70
CA VAL A 20 11.40 12.80 -2.63
C VAL A 20 11.64 13.32 -4.02
N SER A 21 12.44 12.58 -4.77
CA SER A 21 12.66 12.86 -6.18
C SER A 21 11.73 11.97 -6.99
N LEU A 22 11.00 12.58 -7.91
CA LEU A 22 10.07 11.85 -8.76
C LEU A 22 10.58 11.86 -10.19
N PRO A 23 10.46 10.73 -10.91
CA PRO A 23 10.71 10.77 -12.35
C PRO A 23 9.82 11.82 -13.00
N ALA A 24 10.32 12.46 -14.05
CA ALA A 24 9.58 13.52 -14.71
C ALA A 24 8.19 13.09 -15.14
N LYS A 25 8.08 11.87 -15.62
CA LYS A 25 6.78 11.33 -16.07
C LYS A 25 5.80 11.25 -14.90
N VAL A 26 6.26 10.76 -13.76
CA VAL A 26 5.40 10.64 -12.58
C VAL A 26 5.00 12.01 -12.07
N ALA A 27 5.95 12.94 -12.01
CA ALA A 27 5.66 14.30 -11.58
C ALA A 27 4.61 14.95 -12.47
N SER A 28 4.70 14.73 -13.79
CA SER A 28 3.73 15.26 -14.74
C SER A 28 2.34 14.66 -14.50
N GLN A 29 2.29 13.35 -14.26
CA GLN A 29 1.02 12.68 -13.98
C GLN A 29 0.37 13.21 -12.72
N VAL A 30 1.16 13.43 -11.67
CA VAL A 30 0.63 13.97 -10.42
C VAL A 30 0.06 15.36 -10.64
N ARG A 31 0.77 16.22 -11.38
CA ARG A 31 0.30 17.57 -11.66
C ARG A 31 -1.01 17.55 -12.44
N THR A 32 -1.11 16.68 -13.43
CA THR A 32 -2.33 16.56 -14.24
C THR A 32 -3.51 16.12 -13.38
N MET A 33 -3.29 15.13 -12.52
CA MET A 33 -4.34 14.65 -11.64
C MET A 33 -4.74 15.71 -10.60
N ALA A 34 -3.75 16.43 -10.08
CA ALA A 34 -4.02 17.50 -9.12
C ALA A 34 -4.90 18.58 -9.76
N LYS A 35 -4.56 18.98 -10.97
CA LYS A 35 -5.33 19.98 -11.69
C LYS A 35 -6.76 19.53 -11.92
N SER A 36 -6.92 18.30 -12.36
CA SER A 36 -8.24 17.71 -12.60
C SER A 36 -9.10 17.69 -11.33
N ARG A 37 -8.49 17.48 -10.19
CA ARG A 37 -9.19 17.39 -8.91
C ARG A 37 -9.16 18.70 -8.12
N ARG A 38 -8.59 19.74 -8.70
CA ARG A 38 -8.48 21.06 -8.05
C ARG A 38 -7.73 21.00 -6.73
N LEU A 39 -6.66 20.23 -6.72
CA LEU A 39 -5.80 20.09 -5.56
C LEU A 39 -4.42 20.60 -5.90
N SER A 40 -3.65 20.93 -4.86
CA SER A 40 -2.23 21.19 -5.08
C SER A 40 -1.52 19.89 -5.43
N ALA A 41 -0.36 19.99 -6.07
CA ALA A 41 0.42 18.80 -6.40
C ALA A 41 0.80 18.03 -5.12
N THR A 42 1.17 18.76 -4.08
CA THR A 42 1.52 18.13 -2.80
C THR A 42 0.34 17.37 -2.21
N ARG A 43 -0.84 17.98 -2.22
CA ARG A 43 -2.04 17.31 -1.70
C ARG A 43 -2.37 16.06 -2.51
N MET A 44 -2.28 16.16 -3.84
CA MET A 44 -2.53 15.02 -4.70
C MET A 44 -1.55 13.90 -4.41
N LEU A 45 -0.27 14.24 -4.23
CA LEU A 45 0.74 13.24 -3.93
C LEU A 45 0.45 12.53 -2.61
N VAL A 46 0.05 13.28 -1.58
CA VAL A 46 -0.30 12.69 -0.29
C VAL A 46 -1.47 11.72 -0.43
N GLU A 47 -2.51 12.11 -1.18
CA GLU A 47 -3.65 11.23 -1.39
C GLU A 47 -3.26 9.95 -2.13
N LEU A 48 -2.41 10.07 -3.13
CA LEU A 48 -1.95 8.91 -3.86
C LEU A 48 -1.16 7.96 -2.98
N ILE A 49 -0.32 8.51 -2.11
CA ILE A 49 0.45 7.69 -1.17
C ILE A 49 -0.48 7.00 -0.18
N GLU A 50 -1.45 7.72 0.38
CA GLU A 50 -2.40 7.12 1.31
C GLU A 50 -3.20 6.00 0.67
N ASN A 51 -3.67 6.24 -0.55
CA ASN A 51 -4.41 5.22 -1.28
C ASN A 51 -3.53 4.03 -1.61
N GLY A 52 -2.26 4.27 -1.94
CA GLY A 52 -1.32 3.21 -2.23
C GLY A 52 -1.03 2.34 -1.02
N ILE A 53 -0.88 2.97 0.14
CA ILE A 53 -0.67 2.24 1.39
C ILE A 53 -1.87 1.35 1.68
N GLU A 54 -3.07 1.91 1.55
CA GLU A 54 -4.30 1.17 1.80
C GLU A 54 -4.45 -0.01 0.85
N ALA A 55 -4.16 0.22 -0.43
CA ALA A 55 -4.23 -0.83 -1.43
C ALA A 55 -3.23 -1.95 -1.12
N GLU A 56 -2.03 -1.58 -0.71
CA GLU A 56 -0.99 -2.54 -0.39
C GLU A 56 -1.37 -3.37 0.83
N GLN A 57 -1.94 -2.73 1.85
CA GLN A 57 -2.38 -3.43 3.05
C GLN A 57 -3.51 -4.41 2.73
N ARG A 58 -4.45 -4.01 1.89
CA ARG A 58 -5.54 -4.88 1.47
C ARG A 58 -5.01 -6.09 0.70
N LYS A 59 -4.06 -5.85 -0.19
CA LYS A 59 -3.43 -6.91 -0.97
C LYS A 59 -2.73 -7.92 -0.06
N GLN A 60 -2.02 -7.44 0.97
CA GLN A 60 -1.37 -8.32 1.92
C GLN A 60 -2.37 -9.17 2.69
N ARG A 61 -3.47 -8.56 3.14
CA ARG A 61 -4.50 -9.30 3.86
C ARG A 61 -5.09 -10.39 2.98
N GLU A 62 -5.36 -10.07 1.72
CA GLU A 62 -5.89 -11.05 0.78
C GLU A 62 -4.91 -12.19 0.55
N PHE A 63 -3.64 -11.86 0.44
CA PHE A 63 -2.62 -12.88 0.25
C PHE A 63 -2.53 -13.81 1.45
N PHE A 64 -2.49 -13.27 2.67
CA PHE A 64 -2.39 -14.09 3.87
C PHE A 64 -3.65 -14.94 4.09
N ASP A 65 -4.81 -14.38 3.79
CA ASP A 65 -6.05 -15.13 3.88
C ASP A 65 -6.03 -16.30 2.90
N LEU A 66 -5.63 -16.04 1.67
CA LEU A 66 -5.57 -17.07 0.63
C LEU A 66 -4.54 -18.14 0.98
N ALA A 67 -3.38 -17.72 1.49
CA ALA A 67 -2.34 -18.66 1.91
C ALA A 67 -2.83 -19.55 3.04
N GLY A 68 -3.57 -18.98 3.99
CA GLY A 68 -4.14 -19.75 5.09
C GLY A 68 -5.15 -20.78 4.59
N ARG A 69 -6.00 -20.37 3.66
CA ARG A 69 -6.98 -21.28 3.09
C ARG A 69 -6.30 -22.40 2.31
N PHE A 70 -5.27 -22.08 1.54
CA PHE A 70 -4.50 -23.08 0.82
C PHE A 70 -3.86 -24.10 1.76
N ARG A 71 -3.25 -23.59 2.85
CA ARG A 71 -2.57 -24.47 3.82
C ARG A 71 -3.53 -25.42 4.50
N ASN A 72 -4.77 -24.99 4.71
CA ASN A 72 -5.77 -25.78 5.42
C ASN A 72 -6.66 -26.61 4.50
N GLU A 73 -6.52 -26.47 3.18
CA GLU A 73 -7.36 -27.16 2.24
C GLU A 73 -6.93 -28.62 2.09
N THR A 74 -7.89 -29.54 2.20
CA THR A 74 -7.62 -30.96 2.07
C THR A 74 -8.10 -31.53 0.75
N ASP A 75 -8.99 -30.82 0.05
CA ASP A 75 -9.47 -31.27 -1.26
C ASP A 75 -8.47 -30.93 -2.34
N PRO A 76 -7.99 -31.94 -3.13
CA PRO A 76 -6.94 -31.67 -4.12
C PRO A 76 -7.32 -30.65 -5.18
N GLU A 77 -8.55 -30.64 -5.64
CA GLU A 77 -8.97 -29.68 -6.67
C GLU A 77 -9.04 -28.26 -6.13
N SER A 78 -9.57 -28.11 -4.92
CA SER A 78 -9.63 -26.81 -4.28
C SER A 78 -8.24 -26.30 -3.96
N ALA A 79 -7.36 -27.19 -3.51
CA ALA A 79 -5.97 -26.84 -3.22
C ALA A 79 -5.27 -26.34 -4.49
N LYS A 80 -5.54 -27.00 -5.63
CA LYS A 80 -4.94 -26.57 -6.88
C LYS A 80 -5.41 -25.16 -7.28
N ARG A 81 -6.71 -24.90 -7.16
CA ARG A 81 -7.25 -23.58 -7.48
C ARG A 81 -6.66 -22.50 -6.58
N LEU A 82 -6.55 -22.80 -5.30
CA LEU A 82 -5.96 -21.84 -4.36
C LEU A 82 -4.48 -21.61 -4.65
N GLY A 83 -3.77 -22.68 -5.00
CA GLY A 83 -2.37 -22.56 -5.39
C GLY A 83 -2.18 -21.71 -6.62
N ASP A 84 -3.06 -21.86 -7.61
CA ASP A 84 -3.03 -21.05 -8.82
C ASP A 84 -3.26 -19.56 -8.49
N GLN A 85 -4.19 -19.28 -7.59
CA GLN A 85 -4.46 -17.91 -7.16
C GLN A 85 -3.26 -17.32 -6.43
N LEU A 86 -2.63 -18.11 -5.56
CA LEU A 86 -1.42 -17.66 -4.88
C LEU A 86 -0.31 -17.35 -5.87
N GLY A 87 -0.18 -18.19 -6.90
CA GLY A 87 0.82 -17.96 -7.92
C GLY A 87 0.62 -16.63 -8.62
N ARG A 88 -0.64 -16.26 -8.87
CA ARG A 88 -0.93 -14.97 -9.49
C ARG A 88 -0.54 -13.80 -8.58
N PHE A 89 -0.73 -13.94 -7.27
CA PHE A 89 -0.26 -12.90 -6.35
C PHE A 89 1.26 -12.72 -6.41
N VAL A 90 1.97 -13.84 -6.45
CA VAL A 90 3.43 -13.82 -6.41
C VAL A 90 4.02 -13.39 -7.75
N PHE A 91 3.48 -13.89 -8.85
CA PHE A 91 4.05 -13.66 -10.17
C PHE A 91 3.29 -12.63 -11.01
N GLY A 92 2.20 -12.13 -10.49
CA GLY A 92 1.48 -11.06 -11.15
C GLY A 92 0.74 -11.47 -12.41
N GLY A 93 0.41 -12.71 -12.50
CA GLY A 93 -0.23 -13.25 -13.70
C GLY A 93 -1.70 -12.89 -13.88
#